data_37bd518e919ae35d08fe87cb1735665f
#
_entry.id   37bd518e919ae35d08fe87cb1735665f
#
_cell.length_a   1.000
_cell.length_b   1.000
_cell.length_c   1.000
_cell.angle_alpha   90.00
_cell.angle_beta   90.00
_cell.angle_gamma   90.00
#
_symmetry.space_group_name_H-M   'P 1'
#
loop_
_entity.id
_entity.type
_entity.pdbx_description
1 polymer ?
#
loop_
_entity_poly.entity_id
_entity_poly.type
_entity_poly.pdbx_seq_one_letter_code
_entity_poly.pdbx_strand_id
1 'polypeptide(L)'
;ARPSPVAATASISPAALNEPLSERQIVERANAYFNGMSTLTGDFVQTGGDGRRLTGKLYLQRPGRIRFEYDAPATIEVIADGSSVAVRDSKLVTQDLYAISQTPLKFLLRDHIDLGQDIRIVGVSLEPEGARVLLEDKSTLGGTSKIALFFDKDVRTLQRWRIVDPQGFTTIVALSNLDTARRVDPRLFVINYERMLDPK
;
A
#
# COMPACT_ATOMS: atom_id res chain seq x y z
N ALA A 1 -24.80 -22.13 54.54
CA ALA A 1 -24.12 -21.07 53.79
C ALA A 1 -23.20 -21.72 52.74
N ARG A 2 -23.49 -21.51 51.48
CA ARG A 2 -22.61 -21.93 50.35
C ARG A 2 -21.61 -20.82 50.10
N PRO A 3 -20.29 -21.11 49.95
CA PRO A 3 -19.33 -20.10 49.54
C PRO A 3 -19.54 -19.80 48.03
N SER A 4 -19.67 -18.55 47.72
CA SER A 4 -19.71 -18.06 46.34
C SER A 4 -18.35 -18.30 45.65
N PRO A 5 -18.32 -18.68 44.37
CA PRO A 5 -17.05 -18.83 43.68
C PRO A 5 -16.43 -17.45 43.47
N VAL A 6 -15.24 -17.28 43.98
CA VAL A 6 -14.39 -16.13 43.72
C VAL A 6 -13.98 -16.21 42.25
N ALA A 7 -14.42 -15.25 41.43
CA ALA A 7 -13.97 -15.12 40.09
C ALA A 7 -12.45 -14.90 40.07
N ALA A 8 -11.72 -15.86 39.52
CA ALA A 8 -10.30 -15.71 39.27
C ALA A 8 -10.11 -14.61 38.21
N THR A 9 -9.73 -13.44 38.65
CA THR A 9 -9.19 -12.41 37.77
C THR A 9 -7.89 -12.96 37.18
N ALA A 10 -7.91 -13.30 35.93
CA ALA A 10 -6.71 -13.67 35.18
C ALA A 10 -5.77 -12.44 35.16
N SER A 11 -4.76 -12.50 36.03
CA SER A 11 -3.68 -11.51 36.01
C SER A 11 -2.89 -11.70 34.72
N ILE A 12 -2.98 -10.74 33.80
CA ILE A 12 -2.12 -10.70 32.64
C ILE A 12 -0.70 -10.46 33.16
N SER A 13 0.16 -11.43 32.92
CA SER A 13 1.57 -11.34 33.33
C SER A 13 2.25 -10.19 32.61
N PRO A 14 3.01 -9.32 33.29
CA PRO A 14 3.72 -8.21 32.63
C PRO A 14 4.68 -8.65 31.49
N ALA A 15 5.16 -9.90 31.54
CA ALA A 15 5.99 -10.50 30.50
C ALA A 15 5.27 -10.64 29.15
N ALA A 16 3.93 -10.78 29.13
CA ALA A 16 3.15 -10.90 27.90
C ALA A 16 3.07 -9.57 27.12
N LEU A 17 3.33 -8.43 27.77
CA LEU A 17 3.34 -7.10 27.14
C LEU A 17 4.64 -6.78 26.40
N ASN A 18 5.71 -7.55 26.63
CA ASN A 18 7.05 -7.32 26.07
C ASN A 18 7.48 -8.40 25.06
N GLU A 19 6.61 -9.36 24.75
CA GLU A 19 6.92 -10.38 23.74
C GLU A 19 6.86 -9.78 22.34
N PRO A 20 7.83 -10.12 21.45
CA PRO A 20 7.77 -9.70 20.05
C PRO A 20 6.52 -10.27 19.38
N LEU A 21 5.99 -9.53 18.41
CA LEU A 21 4.83 -9.97 17.63
C LEU A 21 5.14 -11.26 16.88
N SER A 22 4.20 -12.21 16.89
CA SER A 22 4.26 -13.40 16.04
C SER A 22 3.97 -13.03 14.57
N GLU A 23 4.35 -13.91 13.66
CA GLU A 23 4.04 -13.73 12.22
C GLU A 23 2.54 -13.56 11.98
N ARG A 24 1.71 -14.36 12.66
CA ARG A 24 0.25 -14.27 12.60
C ARG A 24 -0.25 -12.89 13.06
N GLN A 25 0.28 -12.38 14.17
CA GLN A 25 -0.09 -11.07 14.69
C GLN A 25 0.33 -9.94 13.73
N ILE A 26 1.49 -10.05 13.08
CA ILE A 26 1.95 -9.09 12.07
C ILE A 26 0.97 -9.05 10.90
N VAL A 27 0.56 -10.21 10.37
CA VAL A 27 -0.39 -10.30 9.26
C VAL A 27 -1.76 -9.76 9.66
N GLU A 28 -2.27 -10.11 10.82
CA GLU A 28 -3.55 -9.60 11.34
C GLU A 28 -3.53 -8.08 11.48
N ARG A 29 -2.45 -7.50 11.99
CA ARG A 29 -2.30 -6.04 12.13
C ARG A 29 -2.13 -5.35 10.78
N ALA A 30 -1.42 -5.95 9.84
CA ALA A 30 -1.31 -5.43 8.48
C ALA A 30 -2.68 -5.37 7.79
N ASN A 31 -3.47 -6.44 7.88
CA ASN A 31 -4.84 -6.48 7.38
C ASN A 31 -5.71 -5.40 8.05
N ALA A 32 -5.62 -5.27 9.36
CA ALA A 32 -6.36 -4.25 10.12
C ALA A 32 -5.98 -2.83 9.69
N TYR A 33 -4.71 -2.59 9.45
CA TYR A 33 -4.21 -1.30 8.96
C TYR A 33 -4.85 -0.92 7.62
N PHE A 34 -4.80 -1.81 6.62
CA PHE A 34 -5.37 -1.53 5.32
C PHE A 34 -6.90 -1.42 5.35
N ASN A 35 -7.57 -2.34 6.04
CA ASN A 35 -9.04 -2.38 6.07
C ASN A 35 -9.66 -1.29 6.95
N GLY A 36 -8.91 -0.77 7.92
CA GLY A 36 -9.34 0.32 8.79
C GLY A 36 -9.20 1.71 8.18
N MET A 37 -8.54 1.82 7.03
CA MET A 37 -8.22 3.10 6.38
C MET A 37 -9.19 3.36 5.23
N SER A 38 -9.87 4.51 5.23
CA SER A 38 -10.69 4.95 4.10
C SER A 38 -9.97 5.97 3.23
N THR A 39 -9.26 6.91 3.83
CA THR A 39 -8.46 7.92 3.15
C THR A 39 -7.05 7.94 3.69
N LEU A 40 -6.11 8.33 2.84
CA LEU A 40 -4.73 8.56 3.21
C LEU A 40 -4.16 9.67 2.34
N THR A 41 -3.51 10.63 2.96
CA THR A 41 -2.66 11.61 2.27
C THR A 41 -1.27 11.58 2.85
N GLY A 42 -0.28 11.95 2.06
CA GLY A 42 1.09 11.99 2.53
C GLY A 42 2.06 12.42 1.46
N ASP A 43 3.32 12.44 1.84
CA ASP A 43 4.44 12.67 0.95
C ASP A 43 5.07 11.33 0.57
N PHE A 44 5.57 11.21 -0.63
CA PHE A 44 6.30 10.01 -1.03
C PHE A 44 7.64 10.34 -1.70
N VAL A 45 8.54 9.39 -1.58
CA VAL A 45 9.81 9.34 -2.33
C VAL A 45 9.83 8.01 -3.07
N GLN A 46 9.90 8.07 -4.39
CA GLN A 46 9.98 6.90 -5.25
C GLN A 46 11.40 6.75 -5.79
N THR A 47 11.98 5.57 -5.61
CA THR A 47 13.30 5.23 -6.13
C THR A 47 13.16 4.06 -7.10
N GLY A 48 13.65 4.23 -8.33
CA GLY A 48 13.72 3.15 -9.31
C GLY A 48 14.98 2.32 -9.17
N GLY A 49 15.01 1.16 -9.84
CA GLY A 49 16.19 0.28 -9.86
C GLY A 49 17.45 0.90 -10.48
N ASP A 50 17.27 1.95 -11.29
CA ASP A 50 18.36 2.74 -11.88
C ASP A 50 18.88 3.85 -10.94
N GLY A 51 18.36 3.94 -9.71
CA GLY A 51 18.71 4.97 -8.74
C GLY A 51 17.99 6.31 -8.92
N ARG A 52 17.13 6.45 -9.94
CA ARG A 52 16.34 7.68 -10.12
C ARG A 52 15.38 7.89 -8.96
N ARG A 53 15.35 9.11 -8.46
CA ARG A 53 14.54 9.50 -7.31
C ARG A 53 13.51 10.55 -7.72
N LEU A 54 12.23 10.24 -7.47
CA LEU A 54 11.11 11.14 -7.68
C LEU A 54 10.40 11.37 -6.35
N THR A 55 9.90 12.55 -6.14
CA THR A 55 9.13 12.92 -4.95
C THR A 55 7.75 13.40 -5.33
N GLY A 56 6.83 13.46 -4.38
CA GLY A 56 5.50 13.99 -4.64
C GLY A 56 4.53 13.80 -3.49
N LYS A 57 3.25 13.98 -3.82
CA LYS A 57 2.12 13.84 -2.92
C LYS A 57 1.30 12.59 -3.28
N LEU A 58 0.90 11.85 -2.26
CA LEU A 58 0.02 10.69 -2.38
C LEU A 58 -1.36 11.04 -1.85
N TYR A 59 -2.38 10.68 -2.62
CA TYR A 59 -3.78 10.76 -2.22
C TYR A 59 -4.43 9.40 -2.43
N LEU A 60 -5.10 8.88 -1.41
CA LEU A 60 -5.79 7.61 -1.46
C LEU A 60 -7.20 7.77 -0.91
N GLN A 61 -8.18 7.26 -1.64
CA GLN A 61 -9.56 7.08 -1.19
C GLN A 61 -10.01 5.68 -1.57
N ARG A 62 -10.13 4.82 -0.58
CA ARG A 62 -10.56 3.45 -0.80
C ARG A 62 -12.08 3.37 -0.98
N PRO A 63 -12.59 2.43 -1.80
CA PRO A 63 -11.81 1.51 -2.63
C PRO A 63 -11.32 2.13 -3.95
N GLY A 64 -10.19 1.66 -4.43
CA GLY A 64 -9.78 1.78 -5.83
C GLY A 64 -9.26 3.12 -6.32
N ARG A 65 -9.26 4.17 -5.51
CA ARG A 65 -8.85 5.51 -5.92
C ARG A 65 -7.52 5.89 -5.30
N ILE A 66 -6.54 6.18 -6.14
CA ILE A 66 -5.21 6.65 -5.72
C ILE A 66 -4.68 7.65 -6.76
N ARG A 67 -3.92 8.62 -6.28
CA ARG A 67 -3.20 9.56 -7.12
C ARG A 67 -1.79 9.75 -6.59
N PHE A 68 -0.82 9.55 -7.47
CA PHE A 68 0.56 9.97 -7.26
C PHE A 68 0.78 11.25 -8.03
N GLU A 69 0.96 12.35 -7.34
CA GLU A 69 1.25 13.65 -7.90
C GLU A 69 2.72 13.95 -7.74
N TYR A 70 3.47 13.82 -8.82
CA TYR A 70 4.91 13.99 -8.82
C TYR A 70 5.31 15.46 -8.88
N ASP A 71 6.32 15.82 -8.11
CA ASP A 71 6.88 17.16 -8.11
C ASP A 71 7.65 17.44 -9.41
N ALA A 72 7.64 18.72 -9.85
CA ALA A 72 8.49 19.14 -10.96
C ALA A 72 9.98 18.82 -10.64
N PRO A 73 10.82 18.45 -11.62
CA PRO A 73 10.57 18.47 -13.06
C PRO A 73 9.94 17.20 -13.64
N ALA A 74 9.47 16.27 -12.81
CA ALA A 74 8.81 15.07 -13.29
C ALA A 74 7.55 15.42 -14.09
N THR A 75 7.32 14.70 -15.19
CA THR A 75 6.19 14.90 -16.09
C THR A 75 5.18 13.77 -16.04
N ILE A 76 5.39 12.81 -15.11
CA ILE A 76 4.56 11.63 -14.91
C ILE A 76 3.45 11.94 -13.92
N GLU A 77 2.29 11.31 -14.13
CA GLU A 77 1.15 11.31 -13.22
C GLU A 77 0.52 9.91 -13.23
N VAL A 78 0.16 9.40 -12.05
CA VAL A 78 -0.51 8.11 -11.91
C VAL A 78 -1.83 8.34 -11.18
N ILE A 79 -2.94 7.92 -11.80
CA ILE A 79 -4.29 8.07 -11.25
C ILE A 79 -5.04 6.76 -11.40
N ALA A 80 -5.63 6.27 -10.30
CA ALA A 80 -6.64 5.21 -10.33
C ALA A 80 -8.00 5.80 -9.94
N ASP A 81 -9.04 5.46 -10.71
CA ASP A 81 -10.40 6.01 -10.56
C ASP A 81 -11.41 5.04 -9.95
N GLY A 82 -10.96 3.87 -9.52
CA GLY A 82 -11.81 2.79 -9.00
C GLY A 82 -11.96 1.63 -9.99
N SER A 83 -11.70 1.82 -11.27
CA SER A 83 -11.76 0.76 -12.29
C SER A 83 -10.45 0.61 -13.07
N SER A 84 -9.83 1.71 -13.43
CA SER A 84 -8.61 1.74 -14.24
C SER A 84 -7.51 2.53 -13.55
N VAL A 85 -6.27 2.26 -13.94
CA VAL A 85 -5.09 3.05 -13.59
C VAL A 85 -4.55 3.69 -14.86
N ALA A 86 -4.44 5.01 -14.87
CA ALA A 86 -3.81 5.77 -15.94
C ALA A 86 -2.40 6.18 -15.53
N VAL A 87 -1.44 5.88 -16.37
CA VAL A 87 -0.06 6.40 -16.28
C VAL A 87 0.11 7.40 -17.42
N ARG A 88 0.26 8.67 -17.06
CA ARG A 88 0.37 9.77 -18.01
C ARG A 88 1.76 10.35 -17.98
N ASP A 89 2.27 10.69 -19.16
CA ASP A 89 3.48 11.48 -19.30
C ASP A 89 3.18 12.69 -20.20
N SER A 90 3.18 13.88 -19.60
CA SER A 90 2.86 15.12 -20.31
C SER A 90 3.95 15.53 -21.33
N LYS A 91 5.20 15.13 -21.09
CA LYS A 91 6.31 15.40 -22.02
C LYS A 91 6.21 14.54 -23.27
N LEU A 92 5.89 13.25 -23.11
CA LEU A 92 5.73 12.32 -24.22
C LEU A 92 4.33 12.36 -24.85
N VAL A 93 3.39 13.08 -24.21
CA VAL A 93 1.97 13.15 -24.60
C VAL A 93 1.35 11.75 -24.70
N THR A 94 1.65 10.89 -23.71
CA THR A 94 1.15 9.51 -23.64
C THR A 94 0.23 9.31 -22.45
N GLN A 95 -0.69 8.37 -22.59
CA GLN A 95 -1.51 7.86 -21.49
C GLN A 95 -1.72 6.37 -21.68
N ASP A 96 -1.17 5.57 -20.77
CA ASP A 96 -1.38 4.13 -20.74
C ASP A 96 -2.45 3.80 -19.69
N LEU A 97 -3.38 2.92 -20.03
CA LEU A 97 -4.47 2.48 -19.16
C LEU A 97 -4.31 1.01 -18.81
N TYR A 98 -4.48 0.70 -17.53
CA TYR A 98 -4.40 -0.66 -16.98
C TYR A 98 -5.63 -0.93 -16.13
N ALA A 99 -6.09 -2.20 -16.09
CA ALA A 99 -7.09 -2.61 -15.12
C ALA A 99 -6.46 -2.65 -13.71
N ILE A 100 -7.18 -2.19 -12.70
CA ILE A 100 -6.70 -2.22 -11.29
C ILE A 100 -6.28 -3.62 -10.89
N SER A 101 -7.04 -4.65 -11.30
CA SER A 101 -6.75 -6.06 -11.00
C SER A 101 -5.40 -6.55 -11.54
N GLN A 102 -4.82 -5.86 -12.51
CA GLN A 102 -3.53 -6.20 -13.12
C GLN A 102 -2.36 -5.42 -12.52
N THR A 103 -2.62 -4.50 -11.60
CA THR A 103 -1.59 -3.71 -10.94
C THR A 103 -1.15 -4.38 -9.63
N PRO A 104 0.10 -4.18 -9.16
CA PRO A 104 0.58 -4.77 -7.91
C PRO A 104 0.14 -4.01 -6.66
N LEU A 105 -0.77 -3.04 -6.76
CA LEU A 105 -1.23 -2.20 -5.65
C LEU A 105 -2.53 -2.67 -5.00
N LYS A 106 -2.92 -3.92 -5.17
CA LYS A 106 -4.17 -4.47 -4.61
C LYS A 106 -4.26 -4.32 -3.10
N PHE A 107 -3.14 -4.43 -2.40
CA PHE A 107 -3.08 -4.27 -0.95
C PHE A 107 -3.57 -2.88 -0.48
N LEU A 108 -3.43 -1.86 -1.34
CA LEU A 108 -3.93 -0.51 -1.07
C LEU A 108 -5.34 -0.27 -1.62
N LEU A 109 -5.69 -0.87 -2.74
CA LEU A 109 -6.84 -0.45 -3.56
C LEU A 109 -8.08 -1.31 -3.37
N ARG A 110 -7.98 -2.56 -2.96
CA ARG A 110 -9.15 -3.40 -2.73
C ARG A 110 -10.00 -2.86 -1.58
N ASP A 111 -11.32 -2.99 -1.71
CA ASP A 111 -12.27 -2.62 -0.66
C ASP A 111 -11.97 -3.37 0.65
N HIS A 112 -11.79 -4.68 0.54
CA HIS A 112 -11.34 -5.54 1.63
C HIS A 112 -10.12 -6.35 1.16
N ILE A 113 -9.05 -6.34 1.95
CA ILE A 113 -7.85 -7.13 1.68
C ILE A 113 -7.62 -8.13 2.81
N ASP A 114 -7.35 -9.37 2.43
CA ASP A 114 -6.91 -10.43 3.32
C ASP A 114 -5.58 -10.98 2.79
N LEU A 115 -4.49 -10.51 3.37
CA LEU A 115 -3.16 -10.97 3.02
C LEU A 115 -3.03 -12.45 3.38
N GLY A 116 -2.54 -13.24 2.44
CA GLY A 116 -2.47 -14.69 2.52
C GLY A 116 -3.61 -15.38 1.76
N GLN A 117 -4.76 -14.75 1.58
CA GLN A 117 -5.88 -15.23 0.75
C GLN A 117 -5.88 -14.53 -0.62
N ASP A 118 -5.87 -13.21 -0.63
CA ASP A 118 -5.94 -12.42 -1.87
C ASP A 118 -4.59 -12.29 -2.58
N ILE A 119 -3.51 -12.28 -1.79
CA ILE A 119 -2.13 -12.21 -2.27
C ILE A 119 -1.33 -13.22 -1.45
N ARG A 120 -0.48 -14.01 -2.10
CA ARG A 120 0.34 -15.01 -1.42
C ARG A 120 1.39 -14.35 -0.52
N ILE A 121 1.44 -14.79 0.75
CA ILE A 121 2.52 -14.42 1.67
C ILE A 121 3.67 -15.42 1.49
N VAL A 122 4.87 -14.94 1.25
CA VAL A 122 6.08 -15.75 1.11
C VAL A 122 7.08 -15.55 2.25
N GLY A 123 6.87 -14.57 3.10
CA GLY A 123 7.71 -14.33 4.27
C GLY A 123 7.12 -13.25 5.17
N VAL A 124 7.34 -13.41 6.46
CA VAL A 124 6.99 -12.44 7.49
C VAL A 124 8.12 -12.40 8.49
N SER A 125 8.62 -11.22 8.84
CA SER A 125 9.68 -11.07 9.82
C SER A 125 9.54 -9.79 10.63
N LEU A 126 10.02 -9.84 11.87
CA LEU A 126 10.17 -8.66 12.72
C LEU A 126 11.65 -8.34 12.83
N GLU A 127 12.04 -7.24 12.20
CA GLU A 127 13.39 -6.73 12.17
C GLU A 127 13.56 -5.61 13.22
N PRO A 128 14.80 -5.18 13.55
CA PRO A 128 14.99 -4.06 14.47
C PRO A 128 14.29 -2.76 14.03
N GLU A 129 14.16 -2.53 12.72
CA GLU A 129 13.54 -1.34 12.13
C GLU A 129 12.02 -1.42 12.10
N GLY A 130 11.44 -2.62 12.13
CA GLY A 130 10.00 -2.84 12.03
C GLY A 130 9.63 -4.18 11.44
N ALA A 131 8.34 -4.35 11.13
CA ALA A 131 7.82 -5.58 10.56
C ALA A 131 7.90 -5.55 9.03
N ARG A 132 8.21 -6.70 8.44
CA ARG A 132 8.29 -6.88 7.00
C ARG A 132 7.38 -8.02 6.57
N VAL A 133 6.56 -7.78 5.54
CA VAL A 133 5.69 -8.78 4.92
C VAL A 133 6.07 -8.90 3.46
N LEU A 134 6.44 -10.08 3.03
CA LEU A 134 6.81 -10.39 1.64
C LEU A 134 5.65 -11.09 0.95
N LEU A 135 5.27 -10.59 -0.21
CA LEU A 135 4.12 -11.04 -0.99
C LEU A 135 4.53 -11.39 -2.42
N GLU A 136 3.79 -12.31 -3.02
CA GLU A 136 3.81 -12.57 -4.46
C GLU A 136 2.39 -12.44 -5.02
N ASP A 137 2.25 -11.61 -6.04
CA ASP A 137 1.01 -11.45 -6.80
C ASP A 137 1.20 -12.00 -8.22
N LYS A 138 0.56 -13.13 -8.52
CA LYS A 138 0.68 -13.83 -9.81
C LYS A 138 -0.25 -13.26 -10.88
N SER A 139 -1.15 -12.36 -10.53
CA SER A 139 -2.18 -11.83 -11.41
C SER A 139 -1.86 -10.46 -12.00
N THR A 140 -0.64 -9.98 -11.82
CA THR A 140 -0.21 -8.69 -12.39
C THR A 140 0.11 -8.81 -13.87
N LEU A 141 0.05 -7.68 -14.57
CA LEU A 141 0.34 -7.63 -16.00
C LEU A 141 1.75 -8.14 -16.30
N GLY A 142 1.85 -9.13 -17.15
CA GLY A 142 3.12 -9.74 -17.55
C GLY A 142 3.60 -10.87 -16.64
N GLY A 143 2.90 -11.18 -15.54
CA GLY A 143 3.23 -12.31 -14.67
C GLY A 143 3.21 -11.99 -13.18
N THR A 144 4.19 -12.54 -12.44
CA THR A 144 4.29 -12.40 -10.99
C THR A 144 5.06 -11.14 -10.61
N SER A 145 4.45 -10.31 -9.76
CA SER A 145 5.14 -9.22 -9.06
C SER A 145 5.47 -9.63 -7.62
N LYS A 146 6.65 -9.25 -7.16
CA LYS A 146 7.10 -9.46 -5.78
C LYS A 146 6.97 -8.15 -5.01
N ILE A 147 6.30 -8.21 -3.87
CA ILE A 147 5.98 -7.03 -3.07
C ILE A 147 6.55 -7.21 -1.67
N ALA A 148 7.25 -6.22 -1.16
CA ALA A 148 7.66 -6.14 0.22
C ALA A 148 6.99 -4.95 0.89
N LEU A 149 6.29 -5.20 2.00
CA LEU A 149 5.67 -4.17 2.82
C LEU A 149 6.50 -3.98 4.09
N PHE A 150 6.83 -2.74 4.41
CA PHE A 150 7.62 -2.37 5.58
C PHE A 150 6.80 -1.49 6.51
N PHE A 151 6.55 -2.01 7.71
CA PHE A 151 5.80 -1.34 8.78
C PHE A 151 6.71 -0.95 9.93
N ASP A 152 6.24 -0.09 10.80
CA ASP A 152 6.84 0.12 12.11
C ASP A 152 6.76 -1.16 12.98
N LYS A 153 7.42 -1.16 14.14
CA LYS A 153 7.49 -2.35 15.01
C LYS A 153 6.14 -2.86 15.50
N ASP A 154 5.17 -1.96 15.67
CA ASP A 154 3.83 -2.28 16.16
C ASP A 154 2.82 -2.56 15.01
N VAL A 155 3.26 -2.46 13.76
CA VAL A 155 2.43 -2.63 12.56
C VAL A 155 1.22 -1.69 12.57
N ARG A 156 1.45 -0.43 12.92
CA ARG A 156 0.44 0.62 12.92
C ARG A 156 0.50 1.53 11.72
N THR A 157 1.67 1.58 11.06
CA THR A 157 1.92 2.49 9.96
C THR A 157 2.76 1.81 8.90
N LEU A 158 2.29 1.84 7.66
CA LEU A 158 3.08 1.43 6.50
C LEU A 158 4.09 2.55 6.20
N GLN A 159 5.38 2.22 6.25
CA GLN A 159 6.46 3.18 6.04
C GLN A 159 6.94 3.22 4.60
N ARG A 160 6.95 2.07 3.92
CA ARG A 160 7.38 1.95 2.53
C ARG A 160 6.94 0.61 1.95
N TRP A 161 6.97 0.52 0.64
CA TRP A 161 6.86 -0.75 -0.08
C TRP A 161 7.91 -0.82 -1.18
N ARG A 162 8.23 -2.04 -1.54
CA ARG A 162 9.08 -2.35 -2.69
C ARG A 162 8.32 -3.30 -3.61
N ILE A 163 8.32 -3.00 -4.90
CA ILE A 163 7.72 -3.84 -5.93
C ILE A 163 8.79 -4.20 -6.93
N VAL A 164 8.93 -5.50 -7.18
CA VAL A 164 9.73 -6.02 -8.31
C VAL A 164 8.71 -6.56 -9.31
N ASP A 165 8.62 -5.92 -10.48
CA ASP A 165 7.69 -6.31 -11.52
C ASP A 165 8.13 -7.62 -12.22
N PRO A 166 7.26 -8.22 -13.08
CA PRO A 166 7.60 -9.46 -13.76
C PRO A 166 8.84 -9.39 -14.66
N GLN A 167 9.24 -8.19 -15.06
CA GLN A 167 10.43 -7.95 -15.89
C GLN A 167 11.70 -7.73 -15.05
N GLY A 168 11.56 -7.69 -13.71
CA GLY A 168 12.67 -7.52 -12.78
C GLY A 168 12.97 -6.06 -12.40
N PHE A 169 12.18 -5.09 -12.85
CA PHE A 169 12.34 -3.69 -12.43
C PHE A 169 11.87 -3.50 -11.00
N THR A 170 12.71 -2.86 -10.20
CA THR A 170 12.44 -2.56 -8.79
C THR A 170 12.01 -1.12 -8.63
N THR A 171 10.91 -0.92 -7.89
CA THR A 171 10.43 0.40 -7.47
C THR A 171 10.22 0.38 -5.97
N ILE A 172 10.77 1.36 -5.27
CA ILE A 172 10.58 1.57 -3.83
C ILE A 172 9.87 2.88 -3.62
N VAL A 173 8.80 2.86 -2.82
CA VAL A 173 8.06 4.06 -2.42
C VAL A 173 8.14 4.18 -0.90
N ALA A 174 8.76 5.24 -0.41
CA ALA A 174 8.82 5.58 1.01
C ALA A 174 7.81 6.68 1.30
N LEU A 175 7.07 6.54 2.40
CA LEU A 175 5.98 7.42 2.81
C LEU A 175 6.38 8.25 4.03
N SER A 176 5.90 9.48 4.10
CA SER A 176 6.05 10.37 5.25
C SER A 176 4.87 11.33 5.36
N ASN A 177 4.73 11.98 6.51
CA ASN A 177 3.67 12.95 6.78
C ASN A 177 2.27 12.41 6.48
N LEU A 178 2.01 11.16 6.89
CA LEU A 178 0.76 10.47 6.62
C LEU A 178 -0.39 11.02 7.47
N ASP A 179 -1.53 11.23 6.83
CA ASP A 179 -2.78 11.68 7.44
C ASP A 179 -3.94 10.82 6.93
N THR A 180 -4.62 10.11 7.84
CA THR A 180 -5.78 9.26 7.53
C THR A 180 -7.12 9.92 7.86
N ALA A 181 -7.10 11.13 8.42
CA ALA A 181 -8.30 11.87 8.83
C ALA A 181 -8.69 12.97 7.83
N ARG A 182 -7.77 13.39 6.97
CA ARG A 182 -7.99 14.46 6.02
C ARG A 182 -8.98 14.06 4.93
N ARG A 183 -9.95 14.93 4.67
CA ARG A 183 -10.86 14.78 3.55
C ARG A 183 -10.13 14.93 2.22
N VAL A 184 -10.39 14.04 1.27
CA VAL A 184 -9.76 14.02 -0.05
C VAL A 184 -10.79 14.46 -1.10
N ASP A 185 -10.39 15.36 -2.00
CA ASP A 185 -11.24 15.82 -3.09
C ASP A 185 -11.40 14.72 -4.16
N PRO A 186 -12.63 14.26 -4.43
CA PRO A 186 -12.85 13.20 -5.43
C PRO A 186 -12.43 13.58 -6.84
N ARG A 187 -12.28 14.86 -7.16
CA ARG A 187 -11.80 15.33 -8.47
C ARG A 187 -10.34 14.96 -8.75
N LEU A 188 -9.58 14.65 -7.70
CA LEU A 188 -8.19 14.17 -7.83
C LEU A 188 -8.09 12.83 -8.58
N PHE A 189 -9.15 12.04 -8.59
CA PHE A 189 -9.16 10.68 -9.11
C PHE A 189 -9.90 10.53 -10.45
N VAL A 190 -10.05 11.62 -11.19
CA VAL A 190 -10.70 11.61 -12.49
C VAL A 190 -9.68 11.36 -13.60
N ILE A 191 -9.92 10.33 -14.41
CA ILE A 191 -9.13 10.02 -15.59
C ILE A 191 -9.82 10.60 -16.83
N ASN A 192 -9.09 11.36 -17.64
CA ASN A 192 -9.57 11.82 -18.92
C ASN A 192 -9.23 10.78 -20.00
N TYR A 193 -10.19 9.90 -20.31
CA TYR A 193 -10.02 8.83 -21.29
C TYR A 193 -9.91 9.35 -22.74
N GLU A 194 -10.43 10.53 -23.02
CA GLU A 194 -10.42 11.12 -24.38
C GLU A 194 -9.05 11.63 -24.82
N ARG A 195 -8.13 11.84 -23.87
CA ARG A 195 -6.76 12.29 -24.19
C ARG A 195 -5.96 11.32 -25.07
N MET A 196 -6.38 10.06 -25.15
CA MET A 196 -5.76 9.09 -26.05
C MET A 196 -6.15 9.31 -27.52
N LEU A 197 -7.20 10.10 -27.78
CA LEU A 197 -7.77 10.30 -29.11
C LEU A 197 -7.39 11.64 -29.72
N ASP A 198 -6.67 12.51 -29.03
CA ASP A 198 -6.27 13.84 -29.46
C ASP A 198 -4.74 13.94 -29.60
N PRO A 199 -4.16 13.44 -30.71
CA PRO A 199 -2.74 13.64 -30.98
C PRO A 199 -2.53 15.11 -31.43
N LYS A 200 -1.98 15.92 -30.55
CA LYS A 200 -1.42 17.22 -30.89
C LYS A 200 0.07 17.14 -30.98
#